data_3a701a273eeb7b3ad5327842c937eb5c
#
_entry.id   3a701a273eeb7b3ad5327842c937eb5c
#
_cell.length_a   1.000
_cell.length_b   1.000
_cell.length_c   1.000
_cell.angle_alpha   90.00
_cell.angle_beta   90.00
_cell.angle_gamma   90.00
#
_symmetry.space_group_name_H-M   'P 1'
#
loop_
_entity.id
_entity.type
_entity.pdbx_description
1 polymer ?
#
loop_
_entity_poly.entity_id
_entity_poly.type
_entity_poly.pdbx_seq_one_letter_code
_entity_poly.pdbx_strand_id
1 'polypeptide(L)'
;MSRLYIVEGLPCSGKSSTAAFIADILRAQGKNVSLVDEGTGDHPADYEFHACVDGQIVPLNALPPGELPDLLPCKIYDGLPWEVEAPLMLEKWRAFMRTADADTVYVFNCVLLQNPMCETMMRFGMAEKQSADHIRAIAEIIAPMAPVVVYLHVSDIAQRVRETAQERPGWLEAVILYHTEGAFGRSIGAQGFDGYIACLEERQRREERILAGLPVRAVTLDNPHRDWPAAHDALARICQEHT
;
A
#
# COMPACT_ATOMS: atom_id res chain seq x y z
N MET A 1 -18.78 0.26 14.22
CA MET A 1 -18.92 0.60 12.79
C MET A 1 -17.57 1.02 12.26
N SER A 2 -17.10 0.34 11.21
CA SER A 2 -15.80 0.64 10.58
C SER A 2 -15.92 1.84 9.65
N ARG A 3 -14.97 2.77 9.77
CA ARG A 3 -14.90 3.96 8.90
C ARG A 3 -13.68 3.99 7.99
N LEU A 4 -12.87 2.93 8.02
CA LEU A 4 -11.69 2.79 7.17
C LEU A 4 -11.56 1.35 6.68
N TYR A 5 -11.57 1.16 5.38
CA TYR A 5 -11.24 -0.09 4.71
C TYR A 5 -9.92 0.10 3.97
N ILE A 6 -8.99 -0.84 4.12
CA ILE A 6 -7.69 -0.79 3.45
C ILE A 6 -7.50 -2.10 2.69
N VAL A 7 -7.25 -2.01 1.38
CA VAL A 7 -6.99 -3.17 0.54
C VAL A 7 -5.49 -3.28 0.30
N GLU A 8 -4.93 -4.41 0.69
CA GLU A 8 -3.49 -4.68 0.63
C GLU A 8 -3.17 -5.96 -0.15
N GLY A 9 -1.92 -6.15 -0.49
CA GLY A 9 -1.42 -7.30 -1.23
C GLY A 9 -0.36 -6.92 -2.25
N LEU A 10 0.21 -7.91 -2.90
CA LEU A 10 1.27 -7.70 -3.88
C LEU A 10 0.79 -6.92 -5.13
N PRO A 11 1.71 -6.35 -5.93
CA PRO A 11 1.37 -5.88 -7.27
C PRO A 11 0.58 -6.95 -8.03
N CYS A 12 -0.40 -6.52 -8.83
CA CYS A 12 -1.22 -7.41 -9.68
C CYS A 12 -2.23 -8.31 -8.94
N SER A 13 -2.38 -8.21 -7.62
CA SER A 13 -3.34 -9.01 -6.85
C SER A 13 -4.81 -8.62 -7.05
N GLY A 14 -5.10 -7.45 -7.67
CA GLY A 14 -6.46 -6.96 -7.90
C GLY A 14 -6.94 -5.91 -6.88
N LYS A 15 -6.02 -5.25 -6.18
CA LYS A 15 -6.34 -4.27 -5.12
C LYS A 15 -7.31 -3.16 -5.56
N SER A 16 -7.02 -2.46 -6.67
CA SER A 16 -7.87 -1.35 -7.13
C SER A 16 -9.29 -1.82 -7.47
N SER A 17 -9.44 -2.98 -8.13
CA SER A 17 -10.76 -3.57 -8.41
C SER A 17 -11.51 -3.92 -7.12
N THR A 18 -10.80 -4.47 -6.14
CA THR A 18 -11.37 -4.81 -4.82
C THR A 18 -11.78 -3.57 -4.06
N ALA A 19 -10.94 -2.51 -4.03
CA ALA A 19 -11.25 -1.26 -3.37
C ALA A 19 -12.47 -0.57 -3.99
N ALA A 20 -12.54 -0.52 -5.33
CA ALA A 20 -13.69 0.01 -6.05
C ALA A 20 -14.98 -0.76 -5.71
N PHE A 21 -14.92 -2.10 -5.68
CA PHE A 21 -16.07 -2.93 -5.35
C PHE A 21 -16.54 -2.73 -3.89
N ILE A 22 -15.64 -2.63 -2.92
CA ILE A 22 -15.98 -2.29 -1.53
C ILE A 22 -16.68 -0.92 -1.48
N ALA A 23 -16.13 0.08 -2.17
CA ALA A 23 -16.73 1.41 -2.20
C ALA A 23 -18.13 1.41 -2.77
N ASP A 24 -18.38 0.63 -3.84
CA ASP A 24 -19.71 0.53 -4.46
C ASP A 24 -20.73 -0.18 -3.56
N ILE A 25 -20.33 -1.24 -2.85
CA ILE A 25 -21.19 -1.89 -1.83
C ILE A 25 -21.59 -0.88 -0.75
N LEU A 26 -20.63 -0.16 -0.20
CA LEU A 26 -20.87 0.80 0.89
C LEU A 26 -21.77 1.96 0.42
N ARG A 27 -21.58 2.45 -0.81
CA ARG A 27 -22.46 3.46 -1.44
C ARG A 27 -23.88 2.93 -1.63
N ALA A 28 -24.02 1.68 -2.07
CA ALA A 28 -25.35 1.03 -2.21
C ALA A 28 -26.06 0.86 -0.86
N GLN A 29 -25.32 0.81 0.24
CA GLN A 29 -25.86 0.83 1.61
C GLN A 29 -26.17 2.26 2.12
N GLY A 30 -26.05 3.28 1.27
CA GLY A 30 -26.34 4.68 1.63
C GLY A 30 -25.22 5.38 2.40
N LYS A 31 -23.99 4.85 2.41
CA LYS A 31 -22.85 5.50 3.07
C LYS A 31 -22.25 6.59 2.19
N ASN A 32 -21.75 7.66 2.81
CA ASN A 32 -20.84 8.59 2.16
C ASN A 32 -19.46 7.93 2.07
N VAL A 33 -18.91 7.73 0.87
CA VAL A 33 -17.68 6.94 0.65
C VAL A 33 -16.65 7.73 -0.13
N SER A 34 -15.47 7.88 0.46
CA SER A 34 -14.27 8.40 -0.19
C SER A 34 -13.37 7.22 -0.58
N LEU A 35 -13.33 6.89 -1.86
CA LEU A 35 -12.36 5.96 -2.44
C LEU A 35 -11.11 6.75 -2.85
N VAL A 36 -9.95 6.33 -2.35
CA VAL A 36 -8.64 6.93 -2.67
C VAL A 36 -7.74 5.83 -3.19
N ASP A 37 -7.44 5.88 -4.48
CA ASP A 37 -6.59 4.90 -5.14
C ASP A 37 -5.10 5.21 -4.99
N GLU A 38 -4.27 4.17 -5.18
CA GLU A 38 -2.83 4.29 -5.42
C GLU A 38 -2.58 5.28 -6.57
N GLY A 39 -1.60 6.14 -6.42
CA GLY A 39 -1.31 7.16 -7.44
C GLY A 39 -2.14 8.44 -7.31
N THR A 40 -3.02 8.56 -6.33
CA THR A 40 -3.70 9.82 -6.03
C THR A 40 -2.68 10.85 -5.53
N GLY A 41 -2.46 11.91 -6.33
CA GLY A 41 -1.39 12.90 -6.08
C GLY A 41 -1.51 13.68 -4.76
N ASP A 42 -2.69 13.74 -4.15
CA ASP A 42 -2.93 14.31 -2.83
C ASP A 42 -3.67 13.29 -1.95
N HIS A 43 -3.01 12.17 -1.71
CA HIS A 43 -3.56 11.13 -0.84
C HIS A 43 -3.62 11.64 0.61
N PRO A 44 -4.76 11.53 1.32
CA PRO A 44 -4.93 12.13 2.65
C PRO A 44 -4.01 11.55 3.73
N ALA A 45 -3.53 10.31 3.55
CA ALA A 45 -2.70 9.60 4.53
C ALA A 45 -1.33 9.18 3.98
N ASP A 46 -0.93 9.63 2.78
CA ASP A 46 0.30 9.23 2.12
C ASP A 46 1.02 10.41 1.46
N TYR A 47 2.34 10.29 1.31
CA TYR A 47 3.23 11.28 0.69
C TYR A 47 3.95 10.77 -0.56
N GLU A 48 3.46 9.73 -1.23
CA GLU A 48 4.14 9.12 -2.40
C GLU A 48 4.58 10.15 -3.47
N PHE A 49 3.76 11.17 -3.71
CA PHE A 49 4.04 12.22 -4.70
C PHE A 49 4.50 13.54 -4.08
N HIS A 50 5.25 13.48 -2.97
CA HIS A 50 5.73 14.67 -2.28
C HIS A 50 7.23 14.62 -2.01
N ALA A 51 7.85 15.81 -1.97
CA ALA A 51 9.20 16.02 -1.48
C ALA A 51 9.17 16.86 -0.19
N CYS A 52 10.20 16.72 0.64
CA CYS A 52 10.43 17.58 1.80
C CYS A 52 11.68 18.42 1.54
N VAL A 53 11.47 19.70 1.29
CA VAL A 53 12.54 20.69 0.98
C VAL A 53 12.57 21.71 2.11
N ASP A 54 13.67 21.81 2.81
CA ASP A 54 13.85 22.72 3.95
C ASP A 54 12.72 22.63 4.99
N GLY A 55 12.22 21.41 5.21
CA GLY A 55 11.11 21.14 6.14
C GLY A 55 9.71 21.46 5.59
N GLN A 56 9.60 21.89 4.34
CA GLN A 56 8.32 22.15 3.68
C GLN A 56 7.93 20.96 2.78
N ILE A 57 6.67 20.57 2.82
CA ILE A 57 6.13 19.52 1.97
C ILE A 57 5.66 20.12 0.64
N VAL A 58 6.26 19.65 -0.45
CA VAL A 58 6.02 20.12 -1.81
C VAL A 58 5.41 19.00 -2.64
N PRO A 59 4.23 19.19 -3.27
CA PRO A 59 3.65 18.18 -4.16
C PRO A 59 4.41 18.14 -5.49
N LEU A 60 4.96 16.99 -5.86
CA LEU A 60 5.76 16.81 -7.08
C LEU A 60 4.94 16.85 -8.37
N ASN A 61 3.68 16.44 -8.31
CA ASN A 61 2.76 16.45 -9.45
C ASN A 61 2.29 17.85 -9.89
N ALA A 62 2.51 18.87 -9.05
CA ALA A 62 2.20 20.27 -9.37
C ALA A 62 3.38 21.04 -9.95
N LEU A 63 4.55 20.42 -10.07
CA LEU A 63 5.78 21.06 -10.53
C LEU A 63 5.94 21.01 -12.06
N PRO A 64 6.58 22.02 -12.66
CA PRO A 64 7.05 21.92 -14.04
C PRO A 64 7.99 20.71 -14.21
N PRO A 65 7.91 19.97 -15.34
CA PRO A 65 8.76 18.80 -15.56
C PRO A 65 10.28 19.04 -15.43
N GLY A 66 10.74 20.26 -15.65
CA GLY A 66 12.17 20.62 -15.55
C GLY A 66 12.69 20.76 -14.10
N GLU A 67 11.81 20.93 -13.12
CA GLU A 67 12.19 21.08 -11.71
C GLU A 67 12.20 19.74 -10.95
N LEU A 68 11.51 18.73 -11.50
CA LEU A 68 11.37 17.42 -10.86
C LEU A 68 12.70 16.73 -10.56
N PRO A 69 13.71 16.68 -11.48
CA PRO A 69 14.98 15.98 -11.21
C PRO A 69 15.72 16.51 -9.99
N ASP A 70 15.68 17.81 -9.73
CA ASP A 70 16.40 18.44 -8.62
C ASP A 70 15.77 18.11 -7.26
N LEU A 71 14.49 17.72 -7.24
CA LEU A 71 13.76 17.38 -6.02
C LEU A 71 13.70 15.87 -5.73
N LEU A 72 14.11 15.01 -6.66
CA LEU A 72 14.12 13.55 -6.41
C LEU A 72 14.91 13.13 -5.18
N PRO A 73 16.08 13.73 -4.84
CA PRO A 73 16.78 13.43 -3.60
C PRO A 73 16.05 13.82 -2.32
N CYS A 74 15.04 14.71 -2.45
CA CYS A 74 14.18 15.17 -1.34
C CYS A 74 12.81 14.50 -1.34
N LYS A 75 12.54 13.58 -2.28
CA LYS A 75 11.28 12.83 -2.33
C LYS A 75 11.10 12.05 -1.03
N ILE A 76 9.90 12.07 -0.47
CA ILE A 76 9.64 11.45 0.84
C ILE A 76 9.81 9.94 0.73
N TYR A 77 9.21 9.30 -0.26
CA TYR A 77 9.56 7.93 -0.64
C TYR A 77 10.73 7.95 -1.64
N ASP A 78 11.63 7.00 -1.56
CA ASP A 78 12.78 6.78 -2.46
C ASP A 78 13.93 7.81 -2.37
N GLY A 79 13.75 8.98 -1.76
CA GLY A 79 14.75 10.06 -1.69
C GLY A 79 15.37 10.22 -0.30
N LEU A 80 14.54 10.43 0.71
CA LEU A 80 15.00 10.80 2.05
C LEU A 80 15.62 9.63 2.84
N PRO A 81 16.49 9.92 3.82
CA PRO A 81 16.90 8.94 4.84
C PRO A 81 15.70 8.53 5.71
N TRP A 82 15.71 7.29 6.19
CA TRP A 82 14.62 6.73 6.99
C TRP A 82 14.30 7.55 8.25
N GLU A 83 15.31 8.08 8.91
CA GLU A 83 15.17 8.88 10.13
C GLU A 83 14.37 10.18 9.91
N VAL A 84 14.34 10.66 8.67
CA VAL A 84 13.55 11.84 8.26
C VAL A 84 12.19 11.41 7.71
N GLU A 85 12.16 10.38 6.91
CA GLU A 85 10.97 9.89 6.21
C GLU A 85 9.94 9.30 7.18
N ALA A 86 10.34 8.40 8.08
CA ALA A 86 9.42 7.70 8.96
C ALA A 86 8.55 8.62 9.85
N PRO A 87 9.11 9.67 10.48
CA PRO A 87 8.28 10.65 11.22
C PRO A 87 7.28 11.38 10.33
N LEU A 88 7.63 11.72 9.09
CA LEU A 88 6.73 12.39 8.15
C LEU A 88 5.56 11.48 7.76
N MET A 89 5.83 10.21 7.45
CA MET A 89 4.80 9.22 7.16
C MET A 89 3.80 9.09 8.32
N LEU A 90 4.28 8.95 9.55
CA LEU A 90 3.40 8.86 10.73
C LEU A 90 2.61 10.16 10.97
N GLU A 91 3.21 11.31 10.72
CA GLU A 91 2.52 12.59 10.88
C GLU A 91 1.44 12.79 9.81
N LYS A 92 1.62 12.31 8.59
CA LYS A 92 0.57 12.32 7.55
C LYS A 92 -0.66 11.53 8.01
N TRP A 93 -0.46 10.34 8.59
CA TRP A 93 -1.56 9.56 9.17
C TRP A 93 -2.26 10.29 10.33
N ARG A 94 -1.50 10.95 11.22
CA ARG A 94 -2.09 11.76 12.30
C ARG A 94 -2.87 12.95 11.73
N ALA A 95 -2.35 13.61 10.69
CA ALA A 95 -3.05 14.70 10.01
C ALA A 95 -4.37 14.22 9.41
N PHE A 96 -4.37 13.08 8.72
CA PHE A 96 -5.57 12.43 8.22
C PHE A 96 -6.59 12.21 9.35
N MET A 97 -6.18 11.63 10.47
CA MET A 97 -7.06 11.38 11.61
C MET A 97 -7.68 12.65 12.21
N ARG A 98 -6.99 13.79 12.12
CA ARG A 98 -7.51 15.09 12.59
C ARG A 98 -8.52 15.72 11.62
N THR A 99 -8.38 15.42 10.32
CA THR A 99 -9.15 16.10 9.25
C THR A 99 -10.22 15.19 8.62
N ALA A 100 -10.19 13.88 8.91
CA ALA A 100 -11.15 12.93 8.37
C ALA A 100 -12.57 13.27 8.81
N ASP A 101 -13.48 13.38 7.83
CA ASP A 101 -14.90 13.63 8.08
C ASP A 101 -15.52 12.45 8.85
N ALA A 102 -16.25 12.76 9.92
CA ALA A 102 -16.86 11.78 10.82
C ALA A 102 -17.95 10.93 10.15
N ASP A 103 -18.63 11.47 9.13
CA ASP A 103 -19.73 10.83 8.42
C ASP A 103 -19.27 10.09 7.15
N THR A 104 -17.96 10.14 6.85
CA THR A 104 -17.38 9.51 5.67
C THR A 104 -16.69 8.19 6.01
N VAL A 105 -16.96 7.16 5.20
CA VAL A 105 -16.21 5.89 5.16
C VAL A 105 -15.12 6.01 4.11
N TYR A 106 -13.89 5.75 4.49
CA TYR A 106 -12.73 5.80 3.61
C TYR A 106 -12.37 4.41 3.12
N VAL A 107 -12.04 4.30 1.85
CA VAL A 107 -11.51 3.07 1.23
C VAL A 107 -10.17 3.42 0.58
N PHE A 108 -9.09 2.86 1.10
CA PHE A 108 -7.72 3.05 0.62
C PHE A 108 -7.16 1.76 0.05
N ASN A 109 -6.17 1.86 -0.83
CA ASN A 109 -5.35 0.72 -1.22
C ASN A 109 -3.86 1.05 -1.06
N CYS A 110 -3.03 0.02 -0.81
CA CYS A 110 -1.56 0.06 -0.83
C CYS A 110 -0.84 0.86 0.28
N VAL A 111 -1.51 1.49 1.22
CA VAL A 111 -0.88 2.51 2.10
C VAL A 111 -0.46 2.01 3.49
N LEU A 112 -0.99 0.88 3.96
CA LEU A 112 -0.66 0.35 5.30
C LEU A 112 0.50 -0.64 5.27
N LEU A 113 0.54 -1.54 4.28
CA LEU A 113 1.57 -2.58 4.14
C LEU A 113 2.48 -2.29 2.95
N GLN A 114 1.93 -2.15 1.74
CA GLN A 114 2.74 -2.04 0.53
C GLN A 114 3.75 -0.91 0.60
N ASN A 115 3.33 0.33 0.80
CA ASN A 115 4.22 1.47 0.79
C ASN A 115 5.28 1.41 1.91
N PRO A 116 4.92 1.14 3.19
CA PRO A 116 5.91 0.91 4.23
C PRO A 116 6.88 -0.24 3.95
N MET A 117 6.42 -1.34 3.33
CA MET A 117 7.30 -2.47 3.01
C MET A 117 8.22 -2.18 1.82
N CYS A 118 7.79 -1.38 0.85
CA CYS A 118 8.67 -0.89 -0.22
C CYS A 118 9.84 -0.09 0.35
N GLU A 119 9.59 0.77 1.34
CA GLU A 119 10.68 1.53 1.99
C GLU A 119 11.49 0.65 2.95
N THR A 120 10.86 0.13 4.00
CA THR A 120 11.60 -0.55 5.08
C THR A 120 12.31 -1.81 4.61
N MET A 121 11.61 -2.69 3.90
CA MET A 121 12.19 -3.95 3.43
C MET A 121 12.96 -3.75 2.14
N MET A 122 12.30 -3.27 1.07
CA MET A 122 12.92 -3.31 -0.26
C MET A 122 14.07 -2.30 -0.37
N ARG A 123 13.81 -1.03 -0.06
CA ARG A 123 14.80 0.04 -0.20
C ARG A 123 15.89 -0.03 0.86
N PHE A 124 15.53 -0.11 2.14
CA PHE A 124 16.49 -0.06 3.26
C PHE A 124 16.97 -1.43 3.73
N GLY A 125 16.37 -2.53 3.31
CA GLY A 125 16.77 -3.88 3.72
C GLY A 125 16.61 -4.16 5.22
N MET A 126 15.66 -3.50 5.86
CA MET A 126 15.44 -3.61 7.30
C MET A 126 14.99 -5.00 7.73
N ALA A 127 15.29 -5.33 8.97
CA ALA A 127 14.74 -6.53 9.59
C ALA A 127 13.20 -6.42 9.71
N GLU A 128 12.51 -7.55 9.61
CA GLU A 128 11.04 -7.63 9.67
C GLU A 128 10.45 -6.90 10.89
N LYS A 129 11.13 -7.00 12.05
CA LYS A 129 10.69 -6.31 13.26
C LYS A 129 10.61 -4.79 13.08
N GLN A 130 11.53 -4.18 12.37
CA GLN A 130 11.54 -2.73 12.15
C GLN A 130 10.38 -2.30 11.25
N SER A 131 10.10 -3.07 10.20
CA SER A 131 8.90 -2.88 9.36
C SER A 131 7.62 -3.05 10.19
N ALA A 132 7.55 -4.11 11.00
CA ALA A 132 6.41 -4.38 11.87
C ALA A 132 6.16 -3.28 12.90
N ASP A 133 7.22 -2.75 13.51
CA ASP A 133 7.12 -1.66 14.51
C ASP A 133 6.56 -0.38 13.86
N HIS A 134 7.01 -0.02 12.64
CA HIS A 134 6.50 1.15 11.92
C HIS A 134 5.04 0.97 11.48
N ILE A 135 4.69 -0.17 10.90
CA ILE A 135 3.33 -0.50 10.47
C ILE A 135 2.38 -0.56 11.67
N ARG A 136 2.83 -1.08 12.80
CA ARG A 136 2.06 -1.09 14.06
C ARG A 136 1.78 0.32 14.54
N ALA A 137 2.75 1.23 14.47
CA ALA A 137 2.54 2.62 14.83
C ALA A 137 1.45 3.29 13.96
N ILE A 138 1.41 2.97 12.65
CA ILE A 138 0.30 3.41 11.78
C ILE A 138 -1.03 2.80 12.24
N ALA A 139 -1.07 1.48 12.48
CA ALA A 139 -2.27 0.78 12.92
C ALA A 139 -2.84 1.36 14.24
N GLU A 140 -1.98 1.74 15.17
CA GLU A 140 -2.38 2.39 16.43
C GLU A 140 -2.97 3.79 16.20
N ILE A 141 -2.40 4.57 15.26
CA ILE A 141 -2.93 5.89 14.89
C ILE A 141 -4.36 5.78 14.33
N ILE A 142 -4.63 4.80 13.46
CA ILE A 142 -5.92 4.64 12.80
C ILE A 142 -6.94 3.81 13.59
N ALA A 143 -6.55 3.23 14.72
CA ALA A 143 -7.42 2.37 15.53
C ALA A 143 -8.81 2.99 15.86
N PRO A 144 -8.96 4.32 16.10
CA PRO A 144 -10.26 4.93 16.34
C PRO A 144 -11.25 4.84 15.17
N MET A 145 -10.78 4.59 13.95
CA MET A 145 -11.63 4.37 12.77
C MET A 145 -12.12 2.93 12.65
N ALA A 146 -11.70 2.03 13.56
CA ALA A 146 -11.98 0.59 13.53
C ALA A 146 -11.64 -0.02 12.14
N PRO A 147 -10.36 0.04 11.70
CA PRO A 147 -9.99 -0.32 10.34
C PRO A 147 -10.24 -1.79 10.05
N VAL A 148 -10.70 -2.08 8.82
CA VAL A 148 -10.79 -3.42 8.24
C VAL A 148 -9.75 -3.51 7.12
N VAL A 149 -8.81 -4.43 7.24
CA VAL A 149 -7.78 -4.69 6.22
C VAL A 149 -8.18 -5.92 5.43
N VAL A 150 -8.34 -5.76 4.12
CA VAL A 150 -8.59 -6.85 3.17
C VAL A 150 -7.28 -7.15 2.47
N TYR A 151 -6.66 -8.28 2.79
CA TYR A 151 -5.40 -8.70 2.20
C TYR A 151 -5.65 -9.68 1.05
N LEU A 152 -5.06 -9.42 -0.10
CA LEU A 152 -5.20 -10.25 -1.30
C LEU A 152 -3.96 -11.13 -1.46
N HIS A 153 -4.06 -12.39 -1.03
CA HIS A 153 -3.00 -13.38 -1.17
C HIS A 153 -2.92 -13.90 -2.62
N VAL A 154 -1.70 -14.09 -3.12
CA VAL A 154 -1.43 -14.66 -4.44
C VAL A 154 -0.54 -15.90 -4.28
N SER A 155 -1.05 -17.09 -4.60
CA SER A 155 -0.30 -18.36 -4.45
C SER A 155 0.73 -18.59 -5.56
N ASP A 156 0.48 -18.10 -6.78
CA ASP A 156 1.39 -18.20 -7.93
C ASP A 156 1.77 -16.81 -8.42
N ILE A 157 2.71 -16.21 -7.67
CA ILE A 157 3.16 -14.83 -7.91
C ILE A 157 3.79 -14.70 -9.30
N ALA A 158 4.63 -15.67 -9.69
CA ALA A 158 5.33 -15.63 -10.96
C ALA A 158 4.37 -15.66 -12.16
N GLN A 159 3.35 -16.53 -12.11
CA GLN A 159 2.32 -16.58 -13.14
C GLN A 159 1.55 -15.25 -13.20
N ARG A 160 1.09 -14.76 -12.04
CA ARG A 160 0.30 -13.53 -11.99
C ARG A 160 1.05 -12.30 -12.50
N VAL A 161 2.33 -12.19 -12.19
CA VAL A 161 3.19 -11.12 -12.72
C VAL A 161 3.33 -11.22 -14.24
N ARG A 162 3.55 -12.43 -14.80
CA ARG A 162 3.63 -12.61 -16.26
C ARG A 162 2.34 -12.23 -16.98
N GLU A 163 1.19 -12.60 -16.43
CA GLU A 163 -0.13 -12.24 -16.99
C GLU A 163 -0.30 -10.71 -17.03
N THR A 164 0.00 -10.04 -15.92
CA THR A 164 -0.13 -8.57 -15.84
C THR A 164 0.88 -7.85 -16.74
N ALA A 165 2.08 -8.38 -16.90
CA ALA A 165 3.09 -7.79 -17.79
C ALA A 165 2.63 -7.76 -19.26
N GLN A 166 1.80 -8.71 -19.69
CA GLN A 166 1.19 -8.70 -21.03
C GLN A 166 0.21 -7.53 -21.22
N GLU A 167 -0.46 -7.11 -20.13
CA GLU A 167 -1.41 -6.00 -20.12
C GLU A 167 -0.73 -4.63 -20.00
N ARG A 168 0.54 -4.59 -19.50
CA ARG A 168 1.27 -3.36 -19.15
C ARG A 168 2.69 -3.36 -19.76
N PRO A 169 2.84 -3.06 -21.05
CA PRO A 169 4.16 -3.00 -21.70
C PRO A 169 5.12 -2.04 -20.99
N GLY A 170 6.37 -2.45 -20.75
CA GLY A 170 7.41 -1.67 -20.09
C GLY A 170 7.33 -1.58 -18.56
N TRP A 171 6.22 -2.03 -17.97
CA TRP A 171 6.06 -2.01 -16.50
C TRP A 171 7.00 -3.01 -15.81
N LEU A 172 7.14 -4.22 -16.41
CA LEU A 172 7.88 -5.31 -15.77
C LEU A 172 9.37 -4.97 -15.58
N GLU A 173 10.00 -4.36 -16.58
CA GLU A 173 11.40 -3.96 -16.52
C GLU A 173 11.66 -2.95 -15.40
N ALA A 174 10.77 -1.97 -15.26
CA ALA A 174 10.88 -0.94 -14.23
C ALA A 174 10.75 -1.52 -12.81
N VAL A 175 9.77 -2.41 -12.58
CA VAL A 175 9.58 -2.99 -11.24
C VAL A 175 10.65 -4.04 -10.89
N ILE A 176 11.20 -4.77 -11.87
CA ILE A 176 12.35 -5.65 -11.66
C ILE A 176 13.52 -4.83 -11.14
N LEU A 177 13.88 -3.75 -11.84
CA LEU A 177 15.00 -2.90 -11.48
C LEU A 177 14.84 -2.32 -10.06
N TYR A 178 13.66 -1.74 -9.80
CA TYR A 178 13.33 -1.16 -8.50
C TYR A 178 13.54 -2.14 -7.34
N HIS A 179 13.03 -3.37 -7.46
CA HIS A 179 13.09 -4.34 -6.37
C HIS A 179 14.45 -5.02 -6.24
N THR A 180 15.12 -5.35 -7.36
CA THR A 180 16.40 -6.07 -7.32
C THR A 180 17.57 -5.16 -6.93
N GLU A 181 17.49 -3.87 -7.23
CA GLU A 181 18.54 -2.89 -6.85
C GLU A 181 18.31 -2.26 -5.48
N GLY A 182 17.20 -2.50 -4.81
CA GLY A 182 17.00 -2.15 -3.40
C GLY A 182 17.97 -2.90 -2.47
N ALA A 183 18.13 -2.44 -1.23
CA ALA A 183 19.07 -3.08 -0.29
C ALA A 183 18.69 -4.54 -0.02
N PHE A 184 17.40 -4.88 0.07
CA PHE A 184 16.97 -6.26 0.23
C PHE A 184 17.34 -7.12 -0.99
N GLY A 185 16.97 -6.68 -2.20
CA GLY A 185 17.28 -7.41 -3.44
C GLY A 185 18.78 -7.68 -3.58
N ARG A 186 19.62 -6.66 -3.34
CA ARG A 186 21.09 -6.85 -3.34
C ARG A 186 21.55 -7.84 -2.28
N SER A 187 20.96 -7.82 -1.09
CA SER A 187 21.38 -8.71 0.02
C SER A 187 21.14 -10.18 -0.27
N ILE A 188 20.16 -10.51 -1.10
CA ILE A 188 19.84 -11.89 -1.53
C ILE A 188 20.42 -12.22 -2.92
N GLY A 189 21.14 -11.31 -3.56
CA GLY A 189 21.67 -11.50 -4.91
C GLY A 189 20.60 -11.57 -5.98
N ALA A 190 19.43 -10.91 -5.77
CA ALA A 190 18.31 -10.93 -6.69
C ALA A 190 18.68 -10.32 -8.05
N GLN A 191 18.34 -11.02 -9.15
CA GLN A 191 18.57 -10.52 -10.50
C GLN A 191 17.41 -10.93 -11.44
N GLY A 192 17.05 -10.04 -12.33
CA GLY A 192 16.04 -10.30 -13.35
C GLY A 192 14.68 -10.70 -12.77
N PHE A 193 13.92 -11.44 -13.59
CA PHE A 193 12.57 -11.84 -13.22
C PHE A 193 12.53 -12.74 -11.97
N ASP A 194 13.36 -13.75 -11.88
CA ASP A 194 13.36 -14.71 -10.77
C ASP A 194 13.77 -14.02 -9.45
N GLY A 195 14.73 -13.10 -9.52
CA GLY A 195 15.09 -12.26 -8.37
C GLY A 195 13.94 -11.35 -7.90
N TYR A 196 13.20 -10.76 -8.83
CA TYR A 196 12.00 -9.99 -8.52
C TYR A 196 10.94 -10.85 -7.83
N ILE A 197 10.68 -12.06 -8.35
CA ILE A 197 9.72 -12.99 -7.74
C ILE A 197 10.16 -13.36 -6.32
N ALA A 198 11.43 -13.67 -6.10
CA ALA A 198 11.95 -13.95 -4.76
C ALA A 198 11.75 -12.78 -3.78
N CYS A 199 11.93 -11.55 -4.25
CA CYS A 199 11.62 -10.35 -3.47
C CYS A 199 10.12 -10.27 -3.08
N LEU A 200 9.22 -10.52 -4.02
CA LEU A 200 7.78 -10.49 -3.78
C LEU A 200 7.31 -11.62 -2.85
N GLU A 201 7.85 -12.83 -3.00
CA GLU A 201 7.54 -13.97 -2.12
C GLU A 201 7.92 -13.67 -0.67
N GLU A 202 9.11 -13.11 -0.43
CA GLU A 202 9.51 -12.72 0.92
C GLU A 202 8.67 -11.57 1.45
N ARG A 203 8.34 -10.60 0.60
CA ARG A 203 7.48 -9.49 0.98
C ARG A 203 6.10 -9.99 1.41
N GLN A 204 5.41 -10.82 0.60
CA GLN A 204 4.10 -11.39 0.94
C GLN A 204 4.17 -12.12 2.28
N ARG A 205 5.19 -12.94 2.48
CA ARG A 205 5.39 -13.70 3.71
C ARG A 205 5.57 -12.80 4.95
N ARG A 206 6.30 -11.68 4.82
CA ARG A 206 6.44 -10.68 5.91
C ARG A 206 5.15 -9.91 6.13
N GLU A 207 4.49 -9.44 5.07
CA GLU A 207 3.20 -8.73 5.17
C GLU A 207 2.16 -9.55 5.93
N GLU A 208 2.02 -10.83 5.63
CA GLU A 208 1.07 -11.73 6.30
C GLU A 208 1.41 -11.92 7.80
N ARG A 209 2.70 -12.11 8.13
CA ARG A 209 3.12 -12.22 9.53
C ARG A 209 2.91 -10.92 10.30
N ILE A 210 3.24 -9.80 9.70
CA ILE A 210 3.02 -8.48 10.30
C ILE A 210 1.53 -8.27 10.52
N LEU A 211 0.71 -8.48 9.50
CA LEU A 211 -0.75 -8.29 9.56
C LEU A 211 -1.39 -9.15 10.66
N ALA A 212 -0.98 -10.41 10.80
CA ALA A 212 -1.46 -11.29 11.87
C ALA A 212 -1.16 -10.78 13.29
N GLY A 213 -0.14 -9.92 13.44
CA GLY A 213 0.24 -9.32 14.72
C GLY A 213 -0.28 -7.91 14.96
N LEU A 214 -1.02 -7.30 13.99
CA LEU A 214 -1.55 -5.94 14.14
C LEU A 214 -2.86 -5.90 14.93
N PRO A 215 -3.12 -4.83 15.68
CA PRO A 215 -4.39 -4.62 16.39
C PRO A 215 -5.48 -4.10 15.44
N VAL A 216 -5.64 -4.73 14.29
CA VAL A 216 -6.65 -4.40 13.28
C VAL A 216 -7.46 -5.63 12.92
N ARG A 217 -8.67 -5.44 12.41
CA ARG A 217 -9.39 -6.56 11.81
C ARG A 217 -8.83 -6.82 10.42
N ALA A 218 -8.37 -8.04 10.18
CA ALA A 218 -7.83 -8.47 8.92
C ALA A 218 -8.64 -9.64 8.34
N VAL A 219 -8.86 -9.61 7.04
CA VAL A 219 -9.47 -10.70 6.26
C VAL A 219 -8.59 -10.96 5.04
N THR A 220 -8.19 -12.21 4.84
CA THR A 220 -7.42 -12.62 3.66
C THR A 220 -8.35 -13.24 2.63
N LEU A 221 -8.23 -12.82 1.37
CA LEU A 221 -8.86 -13.44 0.21
C LEU A 221 -7.77 -14.12 -0.62
N ASP A 222 -7.92 -15.44 -0.81
CA ASP A 222 -6.97 -16.23 -1.60
C ASP A 222 -7.27 -16.12 -3.10
N ASN A 223 -6.29 -15.63 -3.88
CA ASN A 223 -6.35 -15.58 -5.34
C ASN A 223 -7.68 -15.02 -5.89
N PRO A 224 -8.17 -13.83 -5.44
CA PRO A 224 -9.49 -13.33 -5.83
C PRO A 224 -9.64 -13.18 -7.34
N HIS A 225 -8.54 -12.95 -8.05
CA HIS A 225 -8.51 -12.83 -9.51
C HIS A 225 -8.91 -14.12 -10.26
N ARG A 226 -8.91 -15.28 -9.58
CA ARG A 226 -9.31 -16.57 -10.16
C ARG A 226 -10.82 -16.80 -10.11
N ASP A 227 -11.51 -16.19 -9.17
CA ASP A 227 -12.96 -16.30 -8.98
C ASP A 227 -13.52 -14.99 -8.39
N TRP A 228 -13.68 -13.99 -9.25
CA TRP A 228 -14.26 -12.71 -8.84
C TRP A 228 -15.68 -12.82 -8.25
N PRO A 229 -16.61 -13.64 -8.77
CA PRO A 229 -17.90 -13.83 -8.14
C PRO A 229 -17.80 -14.26 -6.67
N ALA A 230 -17.02 -15.29 -6.36
CA ALA A 230 -16.81 -15.74 -4.98
C ALA A 230 -16.14 -14.68 -4.10
N ALA A 231 -15.14 -13.95 -4.64
CA ALA A 231 -14.48 -12.85 -3.96
C ALA A 231 -15.48 -11.71 -3.65
N HIS A 232 -16.35 -11.36 -4.60
CA HIS A 232 -17.38 -10.34 -4.42
C HIS A 232 -18.40 -10.73 -3.34
N ASP A 233 -18.83 -11.98 -3.29
CA ASP A 233 -19.71 -12.47 -2.23
C ASP A 233 -19.04 -12.40 -0.84
N ALA A 234 -17.76 -12.70 -0.76
CA ALA A 234 -17.00 -12.56 0.49
C ALA A 234 -16.88 -11.10 0.92
N LEU A 235 -16.56 -10.19 -0.01
CA LEU A 235 -16.47 -8.75 0.25
C LEU A 235 -17.81 -8.16 0.69
N ALA A 236 -18.91 -8.60 0.09
CA ALA A 236 -20.26 -8.16 0.48
C ALA A 236 -20.58 -8.54 1.93
N ARG A 237 -20.22 -9.76 2.35
CA ARG A 237 -20.36 -10.19 3.76
C ARG A 237 -19.51 -9.35 4.70
N ILE A 238 -18.22 -9.11 4.35
CA ILE A 238 -17.31 -8.27 5.14
C ILE A 238 -17.93 -6.87 5.34
N CYS A 239 -18.46 -6.24 4.29
CA CYS A 239 -19.06 -4.92 4.39
C CYS A 239 -20.35 -4.92 5.23
N GLN A 240 -21.15 -5.99 5.19
CA GLN A 240 -22.39 -6.12 5.99
C GLN A 240 -22.10 -6.31 7.49
N GLU A 241 -21.09 -7.06 7.85
CA GLU A 241 -20.74 -7.35 9.25
C GLU A 241 -20.16 -6.12 9.98
N HIS A 242 -19.75 -5.06 9.26
CA HIS A 242 -19.00 -3.92 9.81
C HIS A 242 -19.71 -2.58 9.65
N THR A 243 -20.86 -2.59 9.03
CA THR A 243 -21.77 -1.45 8.95
C THR A 243 -22.74 -1.43 10.10
#